data_74be95afbe5f08542c5868a1cbead523
#
_entry.id   74be95afbe5f08542c5868a1cbead523
#
_cell.length_a   1.000
_cell.length_b   1.000
_cell.length_c   1.000
_cell.angle_alpha   90.00
_cell.angle_beta   90.00
_cell.angle_gamma   90.00
#
_symmetry.space_group_name_H-M   'P 1'
#
loop_
_entity.id
_entity.type
_entity.pdbx_description
1 polymer ?
#
loop_
_entity_poly.entity_id
_entity_poly.type
_entity_poly.pdbx_seq_one_letter_code
_entity_poly.pdbx_strand_id
1 'polypeptide(L)'
;IIYCNTRKTVEEVQEALLGAGYPAVRYHAGLSDREKKENQEEFIYDRKPIMVATNAFGMGIDKSNVRFVIHYNMPKDIESYYQEAGRAGRDGEPGECILYYKAQDVKMNEFLIQQQGNEELDFEEQALIRERNMERLRKMTFYCFTNECLREYILRYFGEYGGNYCGNCKNCLTEFEDLDVTEETRSILGLVKSTGERYGIVAVCDGVRGARTEKVRQFGLEENLHYGEL
;
A
#
# COMPACT_ATOMS: atom_id res chain seq x y z
N ILE A 1 -5.93 -6.09 14.97
CA ILE A 1 -5.83 -4.63 14.75
C ILE A 1 -6.13 -4.35 13.29
N ILE A 2 -6.93 -3.33 13.01
CA ILE A 2 -7.21 -2.84 11.65
C ILE A 2 -6.70 -1.41 11.53
N TYR A 3 -5.71 -1.18 10.67
CA TYR A 3 -5.15 0.13 10.40
C TYR A 3 -5.82 0.82 9.22
N CYS A 4 -6.20 2.09 9.41
CA CYS A 4 -6.81 2.95 8.41
C CYS A 4 -6.04 4.28 8.28
N ASN A 5 -6.03 4.88 7.09
CA ASN A 5 -5.28 6.11 6.83
C ASN A 5 -5.95 7.37 7.40
N THR A 6 -7.27 7.37 7.60
CA THR A 6 -8.01 8.56 8.06
C THR A 6 -8.91 8.25 9.25
N ARG A 7 -9.18 9.29 10.06
CA ARG A 7 -10.14 9.22 11.17
C ARG A 7 -11.53 8.79 10.70
N LYS A 8 -11.97 9.35 9.58
CA LYS A 8 -13.27 9.03 8.97
C LYS A 8 -13.37 7.53 8.62
N THR A 9 -12.34 6.98 8.00
CA THR A 9 -12.32 5.55 7.65
C THR A 9 -12.31 4.66 8.91
N VAL A 10 -11.64 5.08 9.99
CA VAL A 10 -11.69 4.38 11.28
C VAL A 10 -13.11 4.29 11.80
N GLU A 11 -13.85 5.41 11.79
CA GLU A 11 -15.25 5.47 12.23
C GLU A 11 -16.14 4.56 11.37
N GLU A 12 -16.05 4.69 10.03
CA GLU A 12 -16.82 3.90 9.07
C GLU A 12 -16.59 2.38 9.21
N VAL A 13 -15.33 1.96 9.36
CA VAL A 13 -14.97 0.55 9.53
C VAL A 13 -15.44 0.02 10.87
N GLN A 14 -15.30 0.79 11.96
CA GLN A 14 -15.80 0.39 13.27
C GLN A 14 -17.32 0.24 13.26
N GLU A 15 -18.06 1.20 12.71
CA GLU A 15 -19.52 1.14 12.60
C GLU A 15 -19.98 -0.08 11.78
N ALA A 16 -19.33 -0.36 10.66
CA ALA A 16 -19.61 -1.53 9.85
C ALA A 16 -19.39 -2.85 10.62
N LEU A 17 -18.31 -2.95 11.40
CA LEU A 17 -18.04 -4.12 12.23
C LEU A 17 -19.08 -4.30 13.33
N LEU A 18 -19.44 -3.22 14.02
CA LEU A 18 -20.48 -3.26 15.05
C LEU A 18 -21.84 -3.65 14.46
N GLY A 19 -22.19 -3.09 13.29
CA GLY A 19 -23.41 -3.45 12.56
C GLY A 19 -23.45 -4.92 12.11
N ALA A 20 -22.28 -5.52 11.87
CA ALA A 20 -22.12 -6.95 11.55
C ALA A 20 -22.01 -7.85 12.81
N GLY A 21 -22.12 -7.28 14.02
CA GLY A 21 -22.07 -8.02 15.28
C GLY A 21 -20.65 -8.29 15.81
N TYR A 22 -19.62 -7.67 15.23
CA TYR A 22 -18.25 -7.80 15.72
C TYR A 22 -17.93 -6.69 16.72
N PRO A 23 -17.60 -7.01 17.98
CA PRO A 23 -17.29 -6.02 19.00
C PRO A 23 -15.92 -5.37 18.72
N ALA A 24 -15.96 -4.11 18.31
CA ALA A 24 -14.78 -3.33 17.94
C ALA A 24 -14.71 -2.00 18.69
N VAL A 25 -13.50 -1.57 19.04
CA VAL A 25 -13.18 -0.24 19.53
C VAL A 25 -12.34 0.53 18.51
N ARG A 26 -12.29 1.87 18.64
CA ARG A 26 -11.58 2.76 17.72
C ARG A 26 -10.49 3.54 18.41
N TYR A 27 -9.45 3.94 17.65
CA TYR A 27 -8.39 4.79 18.19
C TYR A 27 -7.83 5.73 17.10
N HIS A 28 -7.91 7.02 17.34
CA HIS A 28 -7.30 8.05 16.49
C HIS A 28 -7.12 9.37 17.26
N ALA A 29 -6.31 10.27 16.71
CA ALA A 29 -5.95 11.53 17.37
C ALA A 29 -7.14 12.50 17.63
N GLY A 30 -8.30 12.27 17.00
CA GLY A 30 -9.50 13.08 17.20
C GLY A 30 -10.34 12.70 18.41
N LEU A 31 -10.06 11.56 19.07
CA LEU A 31 -10.74 11.17 20.29
C LEU A 31 -10.19 11.92 21.49
N SER A 32 -11.02 12.11 22.51
CA SER A 32 -10.59 12.61 23.81
C SER A 32 -9.60 11.64 24.48
N ASP A 33 -8.75 12.14 25.36
CA ASP A 33 -7.76 11.29 26.04
C ASP A 33 -8.45 10.23 26.92
N ARG A 34 -9.61 10.52 27.45
CA ARG A 34 -10.44 9.57 28.17
C ARG A 34 -10.90 8.43 27.27
N GLU A 35 -11.49 8.72 26.11
CA GLU A 35 -11.94 7.71 25.14
C GLU A 35 -10.77 6.86 24.62
N LYS A 36 -9.63 7.50 24.30
CA LYS A 36 -8.41 6.77 23.90
C LYS A 36 -8.01 5.74 24.95
N LYS A 37 -7.97 6.15 26.23
CA LYS A 37 -7.60 5.27 27.33
C LYS A 37 -8.62 4.14 27.53
N GLU A 38 -9.90 4.45 27.56
CA GLU A 38 -10.99 3.47 27.72
C GLU A 38 -10.95 2.43 26.56
N ASN A 39 -10.88 2.88 25.30
CA ASN A 39 -10.84 1.99 24.15
C ASN A 39 -9.55 1.14 24.11
N GLN A 40 -8.43 1.71 24.52
CA GLN A 40 -7.17 0.98 24.61
C GLN A 40 -7.23 -0.11 25.68
N GLU A 41 -7.78 0.18 26.86
CA GLU A 41 -7.96 -0.80 27.94
C GLU A 41 -8.94 -1.91 27.53
N GLU A 42 -10.05 -1.59 26.87
CA GLU A 42 -10.99 -2.57 26.33
C GLU A 42 -10.31 -3.57 25.40
N PHE A 43 -9.40 -3.09 24.54
CA PHE A 43 -8.63 -3.94 23.63
C PHE A 43 -7.51 -4.72 24.34
N ILE A 44 -6.74 -4.07 25.23
CA ILE A 44 -5.62 -4.71 25.92
C ILE A 44 -6.09 -5.87 26.80
N TYR A 45 -7.21 -5.69 27.53
CA TYR A 45 -7.77 -6.70 28.42
C TYR A 45 -8.73 -7.69 27.74
N ASP A 46 -8.72 -7.77 26.41
CA ASP A 46 -9.54 -8.70 25.61
C ASP A 46 -11.06 -8.57 25.81
N ARG A 47 -11.55 -7.44 26.36
CA ARG A 47 -12.98 -7.15 26.46
C ARG A 47 -13.60 -6.83 25.10
N LYS A 48 -12.81 -6.21 24.22
CA LYS A 48 -13.14 -5.98 22.81
C LYS A 48 -11.98 -6.49 21.94
N PRO A 49 -12.18 -7.54 21.13
CA PRO A 49 -11.10 -8.21 20.41
C PRO A 49 -10.58 -7.44 19.19
N ILE A 50 -11.31 -6.42 18.73
CA ILE A 50 -10.95 -5.68 17.51
C ILE A 50 -10.67 -4.23 17.87
N MET A 51 -9.48 -3.77 17.44
CA MET A 51 -9.09 -2.36 17.45
C MET A 51 -9.05 -1.84 16.02
N VAL A 52 -9.82 -0.79 15.70
CA VAL A 52 -9.73 -0.06 14.43
C VAL A 52 -9.04 1.27 14.71
N ALA A 53 -7.92 1.54 14.03
CA ALA A 53 -7.09 2.67 14.39
C ALA A 53 -6.37 3.34 13.21
N THR A 54 -5.97 4.60 13.41
CA THR A 54 -4.91 5.20 12.60
C THR A 54 -3.54 4.79 13.15
N ASN A 55 -2.46 5.15 12.44
CA ASN A 55 -1.07 4.97 12.89
C ASN A 55 -0.76 5.62 14.25
N ALA A 56 -1.64 6.50 14.77
CA ALA A 56 -1.54 7.03 16.12
C ALA A 56 -1.64 5.94 17.22
N PHE A 57 -2.24 4.79 16.90
CA PHE A 57 -2.31 3.64 17.78
C PHE A 57 -1.07 2.76 17.61
N GLY A 58 -0.29 2.64 18.63
CA GLY A 58 0.81 1.69 18.56
C GLY A 58 2.04 2.07 19.35
N MET A 59 2.36 3.33 19.54
CA MET A 59 3.48 3.71 20.40
C MET A 59 3.19 3.30 21.85
N GLY A 60 4.01 2.38 22.39
CA GLY A 60 3.89 1.92 23.77
C GLY A 60 2.80 0.85 24.02
N ILE A 61 2.21 0.25 22.98
CA ILE A 61 1.25 -0.86 23.14
C ILE A 61 1.99 -2.18 23.12
N ASP A 62 1.96 -2.86 24.26
CA ASP A 62 2.52 -4.19 24.44
C ASP A 62 1.37 -5.22 24.66
N LYS A 63 0.69 -5.55 23.54
CA LYS A 63 -0.26 -6.66 23.50
C LYS A 63 0.35 -7.78 22.67
N SER A 64 0.70 -8.88 23.32
CA SER A 64 1.42 -9.99 22.69
C SER A 64 0.54 -10.90 21.83
N ASN A 65 -0.73 -11.08 22.22
CA ASN A 65 -1.66 -12.04 21.60
C ASN A 65 -2.44 -11.48 20.40
N VAL A 66 -1.88 -10.57 19.64
CA VAL A 66 -2.51 -10.06 18.40
C VAL A 66 -2.42 -11.11 17.30
N ARG A 67 -3.57 -11.64 16.86
CA ARG A 67 -3.63 -12.67 15.80
C ARG A 67 -3.68 -12.10 14.40
N PHE A 68 -4.29 -10.93 14.22
CA PHE A 68 -4.47 -10.31 12.91
C PHE A 68 -4.04 -8.84 12.94
N VAL A 69 -3.22 -8.45 11.96
CA VAL A 69 -2.96 -7.05 11.64
C VAL A 69 -3.40 -6.82 10.20
N ILE A 70 -4.44 -6.00 10.03
CA ILE A 70 -5.06 -5.74 8.75
C ILE A 70 -4.81 -4.28 8.37
N HIS A 71 -4.18 -4.03 7.26
CA HIS A 71 -4.08 -2.71 6.66
C HIS A 71 -5.23 -2.52 5.68
N TYR A 72 -6.26 -1.82 6.11
CA TYR A 72 -7.44 -1.51 5.28
C TYR A 72 -7.11 -0.54 4.15
N ASN A 73 -6.12 0.31 4.38
CA ASN A 73 -5.49 1.16 3.37
C ASN A 73 -3.99 0.85 3.30
N MET A 74 -3.39 1.03 2.12
CA MET A 74 -1.96 0.87 1.93
C MET A 74 -1.18 1.91 2.76
N PRO A 75 -0.23 1.49 3.61
CA PRO A 75 0.68 2.40 4.31
C PRO A 75 1.52 3.23 3.32
N LYS A 76 2.03 4.37 3.78
CA LYS A 76 2.83 5.27 2.94
C LYS A 76 4.25 4.75 2.65
N ASP A 77 4.79 3.88 3.51
CA ASP A 77 6.14 3.32 3.41
C ASP A 77 6.24 1.95 4.10
N ILE A 78 7.32 1.23 3.80
CA ILE A 78 7.61 -0.10 4.33
C ILE A 78 7.93 -0.06 5.83
N GLU A 79 8.54 1.02 6.31
CA GLU A 79 8.87 1.20 7.72
C GLU A 79 7.60 1.24 8.57
N SER A 80 6.61 2.02 8.17
CA SER A 80 5.30 2.07 8.83
C SER A 80 4.61 0.71 8.79
N TYR A 81 4.58 0.07 7.61
CA TYR A 81 4.03 -1.26 7.46
C TYR A 81 4.68 -2.28 8.39
N TYR A 82 6.01 -2.33 8.42
CA TYR A 82 6.77 -3.27 9.25
C TYR A 82 6.52 -3.06 10.74
N GLN A 83 6.51 -1.80 11.18
CA GLN A 83 6.21 -1.45 12.58
C GLN A 83 4.81 -1.89 13.02
N GLU A 84 3.81 -1.72 12.15
CA GLU A 84 2.42 -2.05 12.41
C GLU A 84 2.18 -3.57 12.30
N ALA A 85 2.68 -4.21 11.25
CA ALA A 85 2.61 -5.66 11.03
C ALA A 85 3.35 -6.45 12.12
N GLY A 86 4.49 -5.94 12.61
CA GLY A 86 5.29 -6.54 13.67
C GLY A 86 4.61 -6.61 15.05
N ARG A 87 3.33 -6.23 15.16
CA ARG A 87 2.51 -6.44 16.35
C ARG A 87 1.84 -7.81 16.39
N ALA A 88 1.73 -8.48 15.23
CA ALA A 88 1.15 -9.80 15.16
C ALA A 88 2.11 -10.86 15.75
N GLY A 89 1.57 -11.77 16.56
CA GLY A 89 2.27 -12.96 17.04
C GLY A 89 3.48 -12.71 17.95
N ARG A 90 3.48 -11.65 18.77
CA ARG A 90 4.60 -11.36 19.69
C ARG A 90 4.76 -12.37 20.81
N ASP A 91 3.74 -13.17 21.06
CA ASP A 91 3.77 -14.30 22.01
C ASP A 91 4.37 -15.59 21.41
N GLY A 92 4.80 -15.56 20.16
CA GLY A 92 5.34 -16.71 19.43
C GLY A 92 4.28 -17.57 18.73
N GLU A 93 2.99 -17.30 18.96
CA GLU A 93 1.91 -17.97 18.27
C GLU A 93 1.69 -17.38 16.87
N PRO A 94 1.14 -18.14 15.91
CA PRO A 94 0.89 -17.66 14.57
C PRO A 94 0.06 -16.38 14.54
N GLY A 95 0.52 -15.40 13.75
CA GLY A 95 -0.18 -14.16 13.46
C GLY A 95 -0.23 -13.89 11.98
N GLU A 96 -1.32 -13.31 11.50
CA GLU A 96 -1.54 -13.04 10.10
C GLU A 96 -1.53 -11.54 9.83
N CYS A 97 -0.79 -11.12 8.78
CA CYS A 97 -0.71 -9.75 8.32
C CYS A 97 -1.36 -9.66 6.94
N ILE A 98 -2.43 -8.87 6.83
CA ILE A 98 -3.21 -8.70 5.60
C ILE A 98 -3.09 -7.25 5.16
N LEU A 99 -2.76 -7.03 3.89
CA LEU A 99 -2.69 -5.69 3.31
C LEU A 99 -3.63 -5.62 2.10
N TYR A 100 -4.59 -4.69 2.16
CA TYR A 100 -5.43 -4.36 1.02
C TYR A 100 -4.79 -3.24 0.20
N TYR A 101 -4.62 -3.49 -1.09
CA TYR A 101 -4.13 -2.50 -2.04
C TYR A 101 -5.28 -1.86 -2.82
N LYS A 102 -5.24 -0.53 -2.91
CA LYS A 102 -6.08 0.26 -3.80
C LYS A 102 -5.21 1.33 -4.46
N ALA A 103 -5.28 1.46 -5.79
CA ALA A 103 -4.54 2.50 -6.52
C ALA A 103 -4.86 3.93 -6.03
N GLN A 104 -6.07 4.12 -5.48
CA GLN A 104 -6.48 5.39 -4.88
C GLN A 104 -5.67 5.74 -3.61
N ASP A 105 -5.21 4.74 -2.84
CA ASP A 105 -4.37 4.96 -1.66
C ASP A 105 -3.00 5.52 -2.06
N VAL A 106 -2.44 5.08 -3.20
CA VAL A 106 -1.20 5.64 -3.75
C VAL A 106 -1.38 7.14 -4.04
N LYS A 107 -2.43 7.50 -4.79
CA LYS A 107 -2.73 8.90 -5.13
C LYS A 107 -2.97 9.76 -3.89
N MET A 108 -3.64 9.22 -2.87
CA MET A 108 -3.86 9.91 -1.62
C MET A 108 -2.53 10.15 -0.88
N ASN A 109 -1.66 9.15 -0.81
CA ASN A 109 -0.35 9.28 -0.19
C ASN A 109 0.56 10.25 -0.97
N GLU A 110 0.54 10.23 -2.30
CA GLU A 110 1.23 11.23 -3.15
C GLU A 110 0.76 12.65 -2.82
N PHE A 111 -0.56 12.86 -2.77
CA PHE A 111 -1.13 14.15 -2.42
C PHE A 111 -0.69 14.62 -1.02
N LEU A 112 -0.73 13.74 -0.02
CA LEU A 112 -0.29 14.07 1.34
C LEU A 112 1.20 14.41 1.39
N ILE A 113 2.05 13.70 0.66
CA ILE A 113 3.50 14.00 0.57
C ILE A 113 3.72 15.39 -0.07
N GLN A 114 2.95 15.74 -1.09
CA GLN A 114 3.06 17.06 -1.74
C GLN A 114 2.59 18.21 -0.85
N GLN A 115 1.60 17.95 0.02
CA GLN A 115 1.07 18.95 0.97
C GLN A 115 1.93 19.08 2.24
N GLN A 116 2.86 18.16 2.50
CA GLN A 116 3.78 18.27 3.63
C GLN A 116 4.75 19.43 3.39
N GLY A 117 4.55 20.51 4.14
CA GLY A 117 5.49 21.62 4.27
C GLY A 117 5.98 21.71 5.71
N ASN A 118 7.23 22.13 5.89
CA ASN A 118 7.77 22.53 7.17
C ASN A 118 8.32 23.95 7.02
N GLU A 119 7.71 24.92 7.68
CA GLU A 119 8.10 26.32 7.60
C GLU A 119 9.52 26.59 8.14
N GLU A 120 10.08 25.65 8.91
CA GLU A 120 11.44 25.73 9.46
C GLU A 120 12.53 25.31 8.45
N LEU A 121 12.13 24.67 7.33
CA LEU A 121 13.05 24.14 6.32
C LEU A 121 13.04 25.04 5.08
N ASP A 122 14.20 25.15 4.43
CA ASP A 122 14.30 25.84 3.15
C ASP A 122 13.66 25.02 1.99
N PHE A 123 13.54 25.66 0.83
CA PHE A 123 12.87 25.05 -0.33
C PHE A 123 13.59 23.80 -0.84
N GLU A 124 14.93 23.78 -0.81
CA GLU A 124 15.74 22.66 -1.29
C GLU A 124 15.63 21.45 -0.35
N GLU A 125 15.66 21.69 0.96
CA GLU A 125 15.47 20.67 1.99
C GLU A 125 14.08 20.05 1.90
N GLN A 126 13.03 20.86 1.73
CA GLN A 126 11.67 20.38 1.55
C GLN A 126 11.52 19.55 0.26
N ALA A 127 12.17 19.94 -0.84
CA ALA A 127 12.16 19.20 -2.09
C ALA A 127 12.82 17.83 -1.92
N LEU A 128 13.98 17.75 -1.26
CA LEU A 128 14.69 16.51 -0.97
C LEU A 128 13.87 15.55 -0.08
N ILE A 129 13.19 16.07 0.94
CA ILE A 129 12.33 15.26 1.81
C ILE A 129 11.15 14.70 1.01
N ARG A 130 10.51 15.51 0.16
CA ARG A 130 9.42 15.06 -0.72
C ARG A 130 9.88 13.96 -1.66
N GLU A 131 11.04 14.13 -2.30
CA GLU A 131 11.61 13.12 -3.20
C GLU A 131 11.84 11.79 -2.47
N ARG A 132 12.47 11.82 -1.28
CA ARG A 132 12.68 10.63 -0.45
C ARG A 132 11.37 9.95 -0.05
N ASN A 133 10.35 10.73 0.33
CA ASN A 133 9.05 10.18 0.69
C ASN A 133 8.34 9.56 -0.52
N MET A 134 8.46 10.16 -1.71
CA MET A 134 7.96 9.58 -2.96
C MET A 134 8.69 8.27 -3.33
N GLU A 135 9.99 8.19 -3.11
CA GLU A 135 10.74 6.95 -3.31
C GLU A 135 10.28 5.84 -2.35
N ARG A 136 10.08 6.16 -1.07
CA ARG A 136 9.53 5.21 -0.08
C ARG A 136 8.14 4.71 -0.47
N LEU A 137 7.27 5.62 -0.92
CA LEU A 137 5.94 5.26 -1.42
C LEU A 137 6.01 4.35 -2.64
N ARG A 138 6.93 4.58 -3.58
CA ARG A 138 7.17 3.68 -4.71
C ARG A 138 7.58 2.29 -4.23
N LYS A 139 8.53 2.18 -3.30
CA LYS A 139 8.97 0.88 -2.75
C LYS A 139 7.83 0.14 -2.07
N MET A 140 6.97 0.85 -1.31
CA MET A 140 5.76 0.26 -0.73
C MET A 140 4.76 -0.19 -1.79
N THR A 141 4.60 0.58 -2.86
CA THR A 141 3.73 0.20 -3.99
C THR A 141 4.27 -1.06 -4.68
N PHE A 142 5.57 -1.14 -4.95
CA PHE A 142 6.18 -2.34 -5.53
C PHE A 142 6.04 -3.57 -4.63
N TYR A 143 6.13 -3.41 -3.31
CA TYR A 143 5.86 -4.49 -2.35
C TYR A 143 4.46 -5.08 -2.52
N CYS A 144 3.47 -4.26 -2.86
CA CYS A 144 2.10 -4.74 -3.09
C CYS A 144 1.93 -5.54 -4.39
N PHE A 145 2.84 -5.40 -5.35
CA PHE A 145 2.76 -6.04 -6.67
C PHE A 145 3.80 -7.12 -6.89
N THR A 146 4.82 -7.23 -6.03
CA THR A 146 5.86 -8.23 -6.22
C THR A 146 5.32 -9.65 -6.12
N ASN A 147 5.84 -10.54 -6.95
CA ASN A 147 5.68 -12.00 -6.82
C ASN A 147 6.86 -12.66 -6.08
N GLU A 148 7.88 -11.89 -5.70
CA GLU A 148 8.98 -12.35 -4.85
C GLU A 148 8.49 -12.66 -3.42
N CYS A 149 9.33 -13.33 -2.63
CA CYS A 149 9.07 -13.57 -1.22
C CYS A 149 8.85 -12.26 -0.46
N LEU A 150 7.67 -12.05 0.11
CA LEU A 150 7.30 -10.81 0.81
C LEU A 150 8.20 -10.53 2.03
N ARG A 151 8.64 -11.58 2.74
CA ARG A 151 9.56 -11.43 3.87
C ARG A 151 10.94 -10.98 3.41
N GLU A 152 11.48 -11.62 2.34
CA GLU A 152 12.77 -11.25 1.78
C GLU A 152 12.78 -9.82 1.24
N TYR A 153 11.69 -9.40 0.61
CA TYR A 153 11.56 -8.02 0.16
C TYR A 153 11.74 -7.00 1.29
N ILE A 154 11.10 -7.27 2.44
CA ILE A 154 11.23 -6.41 3.64
C ILE A 154 12.64 -6.47 4.21
N LEU A 155 13.23 -7.66 4.37
CA LEU A 155 14.59 -7.83 4.90
C LEU A 155 15.60 -7.07 4.04
N ARG A 156 15.52 -7.23 2.72
CA ARG A 156 16.35 -6.54 1.74
C ARG A 156 16.19 -5.02 1.79
N TYR A 157 14.97 -4.53 2.03
CA TYR A 157 14.72 -3.12 2.24
C TYR A 157 15.50 -2.55 3.43
N PHE A 158 15.65 -3.32 4.51
CA PHE A 158 16.41 -2.96 5.69
C PHE A 158 17.91 -3.33 5.61
N GLY A 159 18.38 -3.83 4.46
CA GLY A 159 19.79 -4.18 4.25
C GLY A 159 20.18 -5.57 4.73
N GLU A 160 19.21 -6.41 5.09
CA GLU A 160 19.41 -7.83 5.41
C GLU A 160 19.14 -8.68 4.17
N TYR A 161 20.03 -9.63 3.90
CA TYR A 161 19.93 -10.53 2.75
C TYR A 161 19.81 -11.96 3.25
N GLY A 162 18.73 -12.63 2.88
CA GLY A 162 18.43 -14.02 3.24
C GLY A 162 18.20 -14.89 2.01
N GLY A 163 17.46 -15.97 2.19
CA GLY A 163 17.02 -16.80 1.08
C GLY A 163 15.79 -16.24 0.40
N ASN A 164 15.64 -16.46 -0.90
CA ASN A 164 14.51 -15.98 -1.71
C ASN A 164 13.16 -16.64 -1.37
N TYR A 165 13.08 -17.43 -0.31
CA TYR A 165 11.91 -18.23 0.04
C TYR A 165 11.78 -18.38 1.55
N CYS A 166 10.66 -17.90 2.12
CA CYS A 166 10.41 -18.03 3.56
C CYS A 166 9.45 -19.16 3.94
N GLY A 167 8.79 -19.80 2.96
CA GLY A 167 7.82 -20.88 3.18
C GLY A 167 6.53 -20.51 3.92
N ASN A 168 6.29 -19.23 4.16
CA ASN A 168 5.18 -18.79 5.01
C ASN A 168 4.38 -17.61 4.45
N CYS A 169 4.95 -16.77 3.58
CA CYS A 169 4.21 -15.66 2.99
C CYS A 169 3.33 -16.13 1.83
N LYS A 170 2.30 -15.35 1.51
CA LYS A 170 1.37 -15.66 0.42
C LYS A 170 2.10 -16.00 -0.88
N ASN A 171 3.10 -15.19 -1.28
CA ASN A 171 3.82 -15.41 -2.53
C ASN A 171 4.61 -16.73 -2.54
N CYS A 172 5.20 -17.12 -1.40
CA CYS A 172 5.88 -18.42 -1.31
C CYS A 172 4.93 -19.63 -1.34
N LEU A 173 3.68 -19.43 -0.93
CA LEU A 173 2.65 -20.48 -0.89
C LEU A 173 1.75 -20.49 -2.12
N THR A 174 1.90 -19.51 -3.03
CA THR A 174 1.16 -19.43 -4.29
C THR A 174 1.99 -19.97 -5.42
N GLU A 175 1.42 -20.85 -6.22
CA GLU A 175 1.99 -21.24 -7.50
C GLU A 175 1.65 -20.15 -8.52
N PHE A 176 2.68 -19.57 -9.13
CA PHE A 176 2.54 -18.59 -10.20
C PHE A 176 2.70 -19.29 -11.55
N GLU A 177 1.86 -18.97 -12.49
CA GLU A 177 2.01 -19.37 -13.88
C GLU A 177 2.78 -18.26 -14.61
N ASP A 178 3.93 -18.63 -15.18
CA ASP A 178 4.73 -17.71 -15.98
C ASP A 178 4.14 -17.62 -17.40
N LEU A 179 3.80 -16.42 -17.82
CA LEU A 179 3.35 -16.13 -19.18
C LEU A 179 4.49 -15.42 -19.93
N ASP A 180 4.83 -15.93 -21.11
CA ASP A 180 5.73 -15.23 -22.02
C ASP A 180 4.93 -14.08 -22.69
N VAL A 181 5.25 -12.88 -22.31
CA VAL A 181 4.66 -11.62 -22.82
C VAL A 181 5.70 -10.79 -23.59
N THR A 182 6.71 -11.46 -24.18
CA THR A 182 7.82 -10.79 -24.85
C THR A 182 7.35 -9.95 -26.05
N GLU A 183 6.45 -10.50 -26.87
CA GLU A 183 5.93 -9.77 -28.05
C GLU A 183 5.05 -8.61 -27.66
N GLU A 184 4.14 -8.78 -26.66
CA GLU A 184 3.31 -7.71 -26.13
C GLU A 184 4.16 -6.59 -25.55
N THR A 185 5.21 -6.95 -24.80
CA THR A 185 6.16 -5.97 -24.23
C THR A 185 6.89 -5.21 -25.35
N ARG A 186 7.31 -5.89 -26.41
CA ARG A 186 8.01 -5.29 -27.55
C ARG A 186 7.12 -4.26 -28.26
N SER A 187 5.85 -4.59 -28.50
CA SER A 187 4.88 -3.71 -29.14
C SER A 187 4.60 -2.47 -28.26
N ILE A 188 4.40 -2.68 -26.96
CA ILE A 188 4.19 -1.57 -26.02
C ILE A 188 5.41 -0.63 -25.98
N LEU A 189 6.60 -1.17 -25.80
CA LEU A 189 7.84 -0.37 -25.74
C LEU A 189 8.13 0.31 -27.09
N GLY A 190 7.81 -0.36 -28.20
CA GLY A 190 7.92 0.21 -29.54
C GLY A 190 7.05 1.44 -29.71
N LEU A 191 5.77 1.37 -29.30
CA LEU A 191 4.85 2.52 -29.34
C LEU A 191 5.34 3.64 -28.41
N VAL A 192 5.74 3.33 -27.18
CA VAL A 192 6.25 4.33 -26.22
C VAL A 192 7.46 5.05 -26.79
N LYS A 193 8.44 4.31 -27.31
CA LYS A 193 9.67 4.87 -27.90
C LYS A 193 9.38 5.72 -29.14
N SER A 194 8.57 5.22 -30.08
CA SER A 194 8.25 5.92 -31.33
C SER A 194 7.47 7.22 -31.10
N THR A 195 6.72 7.31 -29.99
CA THR A 195 5.98 8.51 -29.60
C THR A 195 6.76 9.45 -28.68
N GLY A 196 8.02 9.13 -28.35
CA GLY A 196 8.88 9.93 -27.47
C GLY A 196 8.38 10.04 -26.05
N GLU A 197 7.78 8.96 -25.50
CA GLU A 197 7.34 8.84 -24.11
C GLU A 197 6.30 9.89 -23.66
N ARG A 198 5.55 10.47 -24.61
CA ARG A 198 4.65 11.61 -24.35
C ARG A 198 3.27 11.23 -23.87
N TYR A 199 2.86 9.98 -23.99
CA TYR A 199 1.50 9.56 -23.73
C TYR A 199 1.39 8.69 -22.47
N GLY A 200 0.29 8.88 -21.73
CA GLY A 200 0.00 8.08 -20.56
C GLY A 200 -0.48 6.66 -20.92
N ILE A 201 -0.47 5.79 -19.93
CA ILE A 201 -0.72 4.35 -20.06
C ILE A 201 -2.00 4.00 -20.83
N VAL A 202 -3.09 4.74 -20.62
CA VAL A 202 -4.37 4.48 -21.31
C VAL A 202 -4.23 4.68 -22.82
N ALA A 203 -3.59 5.78 -23.27
CA ALA A 203 -3.40 6.05 -24.68
C ALA A 203 -2.45 5.04 -25.34
N VAL A 204 -1.41 4.60 -24.61
CA VAL A 204 -0.51 3.54 -25.07
C VAL A 204 -1.25 2.21 -25.23
N CYS A 205 -2.02 1.80 -24.22
CA CYS A 205 -2.82 0.57 -24.29
C CYS A 205 -3.87 0.63 -25.43
N ASP A 206 -4.56 1.75 -25.57
CA ASP A 206 -5.51 1.95 -26.66
C ASP A 206 -4.83 1.90 -28.04
N GLY A 207 -3.62 2.50 -28.14
CA GLY A 207 -2.84 2.49 -29.37
C GLY A 207 -2.41 1.09 -29.79
N VAL A 208 -1.75 0.31 -28.92
CA VAL A 208 -1.28 -1.04 -29.27
C VAL A 208 -2.43 -2.02 -29.53
N ARG A 209 -3.61 -1.80 -28.94
CA ARG A 209 -4.82 -2.60 -29.18
C ARG A 209 -5.61 -2.18 -30.42
N GLY A 210 -5.18 -1.14 -31.13
CA GLY A 210 -5.90 -0.62 -32.28
C GLY A 210 -7.26 0.01 -31.94
N ALA A 211 -7.41 0.53 -30.73
CA ALA A 211 -8.67 1.13 -30.29
C ALA A 211 -8.96 2.44 -31.05
N ARG A 212 -10.19 2.61 -31.52
CA ARG A 212 -10.64 3.80 -32.27
C ARG A 212 -11.20 4.89 -31.37
N THR A 213 -10.48 5.23 -30.30
CA THR A 213 -10.90 6.27 -29.36
C THR A 213 -10.57 7.67 -29.90
N GLU A 214 -11.29 8.69 -29.41
CA GLU A 214 -11.04 10.08 -29.78
C GLU A 214 -9.59 10.50 -29.45
N LYS A 215 -9.04 10.04 -28.32
CA LYS A 215 -7.66 10.29 -27.91
C LYS A 215 -6.63 9.68 -28.87
N VAL A 216 -6.88 8.46 -29.34
CA VAL A 216 -6.00 7.79 -30.30
C VAL A 216 -5.92 8.60 -31.59
N ARG A 217 -7.07 9.11 -32.10
CA ARG A 217 -7.11 9.99 -33.28
C ARG A 217 -6.46 11.32 -33.03
N GLN A 218 -6.78 11.97 -31.92
CA GLN A 218 -6.18 13.27 -31.55
C GLN A 218 -4.66 13.22 -31.47
N PHE A 219 -4.11 12.10 -31.02
CA PHE A 219 -2.67 11.89 -30.87
C PHE A 219 -2.01 11.31 -32.12
N GLY A 220 -2.78 11.02 -33.16
CA GLY A 220 -2.27 10.44 -34.42
C GLY A 220 -1.67 9.04 -34.25
N LEU A 221 -2.09 8.29 -33.23
CA LEU A 221 -1.56 6.96 -32.94
C LEU A 221 -1.98 5.93 -34.00
N GLU A 222 -3.04 6.17 -34.75
CA GLU A 222 -3.48 5.31 -35.85
C GLU A 222 -2.44 5.18 -36.97
N GLU A 223 -1.55 6.17 -37.11
CA GLU A 223 -0.48 6.17 -38.10
C GLU A 223 0.84 5.57 -37.57
N ASN A 224 0.87 5.16 -36.31
CA ASN A 224 2.06 4.59 -35.72
C ASN A 224 2.27 3.14 -36.14
N LEU A 225 3.54 2.75 -36.37
CA LEU A 225 3.91 1.38 -36.77
C LEU A 225 3.39 0.30 -35.81
N HIS A 226 3.33 0.61 -34.53
CA HIS A 226 2.90 -0.33 -33.46
C HIS A 226 1.41 -0.20 -33.12
N TYR A 227 0.61 0.47 -33.95
CA TYR A 227 -0.82 0.56 -33.75
C TYR A 227 -1.53 -0.76 -34.10
N GLY A 228 -2.30 -1.29 -33.16
CA GLY A 228 -3.10 -2.48 -33.41
C GLY A 228 -2.28 -3.79 -33.53
N GLU A 229 -1.10 -3.84 -32.95
CA GLU A 229 -0.28 -5.06 -32.92
C GLU A 229 -0.75 -6.11 -31.87
N LEU A 230 -1.67 -5.71 -30.94
CA LEU A 230 -2.21 -6.58 -29.88
C LEU A 230 -3.73 -6.75 -29.96
#